data_6802d1ae901e2ed354842e85d7614ae7
#
_entry.id   6802d1ae901e2ed354842e85d7614ae7
#
_cell.length_a   1.000
_cell.length_b   1.000
_cell.length_c   1.000
_cell.angle_alpha   90.00
_cell.angle_beta   90.00
_cell.angle_gamma   90.00
#
_symmetry.space_group_name_H-M   'P 1'
#
loop_
_entity.id
_entity.type
_entity.pdbx_description
1 polymer ?
#
loop_
_entity_poly.entity_id
_entity_poly.type
_entity_poly.pdbx_seq_one_letter_code
_entity_poly.pdbx_strand_id
1 'polypeptide(L)'
;MALALQLSASAMSPFRNLLLLALVGFLAAAPAFGAARLTYYNSGNLIPVAWPDSSFPIRYSIDRRVVQAVPQVEAMLDKAGKDWSAIPDTNLGFQSLGAVDGAKAGKDGRNTISMADDLFAGQKFIALTTNWYDDNGHILESDMEIDPMAVSGGYNVQQLVEHEMGHILGLDHSAVLSSVMYPYVGTAASGGLDSDDRVAISSAYAKVKPGAGSTLEGRVFGDGGGIFAAQVVAVNEEGEPVATGLTDKSGNFSLPGIPNGTYRIYAEPLDGPVNVQNLAGFWQTAKVTSFPTQFADGGALRVENGHLYGNISVNGSGSVRLNPKWIGSCAAGADMVSLQAMPASLHAGTTLTLGVGGDGFTSGMTTFDVPNPGFHRISDFKWAGNYVSATFQIDPSTPAGSLVVMVKSGNETAALTGALRIEPALRSRGVKKG
;
A
#
# COMPACT_ATOMS: atom_id res chain seq x y z
N MET A 1 4.47 7.26 -13.24
CA MET A 1 5.80 6.68 -13.44
C MET A 1 6.09 5.78 -12.26
N ALA A 2 6.67 4.61 -12.46
CA ALA A 2 6.87 3.64 -11.39
C ALA A 2 8.11 3.96 -10.55
N LEU A 3 8.09 3.54 -9.30
CA LEU A 3 9.20 3.59 -8.33
C LEU A 3 9.85 2.20 -8.25
N ALA A 4 11.11 2.12 -7.92
CA ALA A 4 11.82 0.84 -7.87
C ALA A 4 12.62 0.65 -6.58
N LEU A 5 12.71 -0.59 -6.17
CA LEU A 5 13.52 -1.07 -5.05
C LEU A 5 14.54 -2.11 -5.55
N GLN A 6 15.79 -2.00 -5.15
CA GLN A 6 16.85 -2.94 -5.52
C GLN A 6 17.42 -3.67 -4.32
N LEU A 7 17.61 -4.98 -4.46
CA LEU A 7 18.12 -5.88 -3.42
C LEU A 7 19.49 -6.47 -3.83
N SER A 8 20.44 -6.51 -2.91
CA SER A 8 21.68 -7.27 -3.09
C SER A 8 21.92 -8.25 -1.95
N ALA A 9 21.99 -9.54 -2.26
CA ALA A 9 22.35 -10.60 -1.33
C ALA A 9 23.74 -11.16 -1.63
N SER A 10 24.56 -11.36 -0.61
CA SER A 10 25.84 -12.09 -0.73
C SER A 10 25.72 -13.47 -0.09
N ALA A 11 26.00 -14.50 -0.89
CA ALA A 11 25.92 -15.90 -0.49
C ALA A 11 27.26 -16.43 0.06
N MET A 12 27.20 -17.29 1.07
CA MET A 12 28.18 -18.38 1.27
C MET A 12 27.55 -19.60 1.97
N SER A 13 27.90 -20.77 1.47
CA SER A 13 27.39 -22.11 1.78
C SER A 13 28.31 -22.89 2.74
N PRO A 14 28.24 -24.27 2.89
CA PRO A 14 27.27 -25.03 3.70
C PRO A 14 27.96 -25.93 4.73
N PHE A 15 27.23 -26.54 5.66
CA PHE A 15 27.55 -27.87 6.23
C PHE A 15 26.30 -28.67 6.60
N ARG A 16 26.31 -29.91 6.13
CA ARG A 16 25.34 -31.00 6.33
C ARG A 16 25.52 -31.62 7.74
N ASN A 17 24.45 -31.89 8.46
CA ASN A 17 24.32 -33.13 9.25
C ASN A 17 22.84 -33.52 9.42
N LEU A 18 22.59 -34.77 9.12
CA LEU A 18 21.29 -35.46 9.14
C LEU A 18 21.04 -35.99 10.57
N LEU A 19 19.88 -35.67 11.15
CA LEU A 19 19.32 -36.45 12.25
C LEU A 19 17.78 -36.52 12.10
N LEU A 20 17.27 -37.73 11.90
CA LEU A 20 15.83 -38.03 11.91
C LEU A 20 15.33 -37.92 13.35
N LEU A 21 14.29 -37.13 13.59
CA LEU A 21 13.40 -37.25 14.74
C LEU A 21 11.98 -36.89 14.39
N ALA A 22 11.07 -37.65 14.97
CA ALA A 22 9.66 -37.76 14.66
C ALA A 22 8.90 -36.41 14.61
N LEU A 23 8.07 -36.29 13.57
CA LEU A 23 7.18 -35.18 13.27
C LEU A 23 6.03 -35.13 14.29
N VAL A 24 6.08 -34.20 15.24
CA VAL A 24 4.90 -33.54 15.76
C VAL A 24 4.88 -32.19 15.03
N GLY A 25 3.99 -32.06 14.05
CA GLY A 25 3.88 -30.87 13.24
C GLY A 25 3.39 -29.68 14.06
N PHE A 26 4.31 -28.90 14.61
CA PHE A 26 4.06 -27.49 14.78
C PHE A 26 4.20 -26.87 13.38
N LEU A 27 3.09 -26.56 12.75
CA LEU A 27 3.07 -25.55 11.71
C LEU A 27 3.58 -24.27 12.38
N ALA A 28 4.88 -23.99 12.21
CA ALA A 28 5.37 -22.65 12.43
C ALA A 28 4.60 -21.78 11.43
N ALA A 29 3.65 -20.99 11.92
CA ALA A 29 3.00 -19.96 11.12
C ALA A 29 4.13 -19.12 10.52
N ALA A 30 4.22 -19.08 9.20
CA ALA A 30 5.13 -18.16 8.54
C ALA A 30 4.77 -16.76 9.05
N PRO A 31 5.74 -15.92 9.43
CA PRO A 31 5.44 -14.56 9.79
C PRO A 31 4.83 -13.89 8.56
N ALA A 32 3.55 -13.70 8.59
CA ALA A 32 2.84 -12.97 7.57
C ALA A 32 2.74 -11.52 8.02
N PHE A 33 2.77 -10.60 7.10
CA PHE A 33 2.97 -9.19 7.38
C PHE A 33 1.77 -8.42 6.86
N GLY A 34 1.21 -7.56 7.70
CA GLY A 34 0.27 -6.54 7.28
C GLY A 34 1.00 -5.50 6.43
N ALA A 35 0.35 -5.02 5.37
CA ALA A 35 0.87 -4.30 4.22
C ALA A 35 2.11 -4.97 3.58
N ALA A 36 2.43 -4.65 2.34
CA ALA A 36 3.59 -5.24 1.71
C ALA A 36 4.87 -4.75 2.40
N ARG A 37 5.49 -5.62 3.20
CA ARG A 37 6.80 -5.38 3.77
C ARG A 37 7.86 -5.97 2.87
N LEU A 38 8.97 -5.27 2.78
CA LEU A 38 10.16 -5.82 2.17
C LEU A 38 10.53 -7.11 2.90
N THR A 39 10.56 -8.20 2.16
CA THR A 39 10.87 -9.53 2.68
C THR A 39 11.83 -10.25 1.76
N TYR A 40 12.69 -11.08 2.33
CA TYR A 40 13.46 -12.01 1.55
C TYR A 40 13.27 -13.44 2.06
N TYR A 41 13.59 -14.41 1.22
CA TYR A 41 13.43 -15.82 1.53
C TYR A 41 14.78 -16.44 1.84
N ASN A 42 14.95 -16.92 3.08
CA ASN A 42 16.17 -17.59 3.51
C ASN A 42 15.86 -18.89 4.22
N SER A 43 16.46 -19.98 3.74
CA SER A 43 16.43 -21.32 4.38
C SER A 43 15.03 -21.82 4.74
N GLY A 44 14.03 -21.52 3.90
CA GLY A 44 12.65 -21.95 4.12
C GLY A 44 11.76 -20.93 4.82
N ASN A 45 12.32 -19.81 5.29
CA ASN A 45 11.61 -18.79 6.05
C ASN A 45 11.51 -17.46 5.26
N LEU A 46 10.38 -16.79 5.41
CA LEU A 46 10.23 -15.38 5.02
C LEU A 46 10.75 -14.51 6.15
N ILE A 47 11.72 -13.66 5.85
CA ILE A 47 12.36 -12.77 6.81
C ILE A 47 11.99 -11.33 6.44
N PRO A 48 11.30 -10.59 7.32
CA PRO A 48 11.00 -9.18 7.10
C PRO A 48 12.25 -8.33 7.25
N VAL A 49 12.33 -7.29 6.45
CA VAL A 49 13.43 -6.33 6.51
C VAL A 49 13.00 -5.14 7.35
N ALA A 50 13.79 -4.79 8.38
CA ALA A 50 13.51 -3.68 9.28
C ALA A 50 14.78 -3.19 9.99
N TRP A 51 14.74 -1.93 10.46
CA TRP A 51 15.78 -1.42 11.34
C TRP A 51 15.71 -2.04 12.73
N PRO A 52 16.83 -2.35 13.36
CA PRO A 52 16.88 -2.63 14.80
C PRO A 52 16.45 -1.38 15.60
N ASP A 53 15.79 -1.56 16.73
CA ASP A 53 15.34 -0.45 17.59
C ASP A 53 16.46 0.52 17.99
N SER A 54 17.68 0.01 18.12
CA SER A 54 18.87 0.80 18.46
C SER A 54 19.34 1.76 17.35
N SER A 55 18.80 1.64 16.14
CA SER A 55 19.19 2.46 14.99
C SER A 55 18.48 3.82 14.95
N PHE A 56 17.43 4.00 15.75
CA PHE A 56 16.68 5.26 15.76
C PHE A 56 17.34 6.34 16.65
N PRO A 57 17.35 7.59 16.22
CA PRO A 57 16.84 8.09 14.94
C PRO A 57 17.73 7.68 13.75
N ILE A 58 17.13 7.35 12.61
CA ILE A 58 17.85 7.11 11.36
C ILE A 58 18.51 8.41 10.93
N ARG A 59 19.84 8.40 10.87
CA ARG A 59 20.63 9.58 10.48
C ARG A 59 20.96 9.50 9.00
N TYR A 60 20.78 10.61 8.27
CA TYR A 60 21.07 10.68 6.84
C TYR A 60 21.72 12.00 6.44
N SER A 61 22.56 11.95 5.40
CA SER A 61 23.13 13.13 4.74
C SER A 61 22.44 13.38 3.41
N ILE A 62 22.44 14.62 2.94
CA ILE A 62 21.82 15.00 1.67
C ILE A 62 22.93 15.49 0.74
N ASP A 63 23.02 14.96 -0.48
CA ASP A 63 23.90 15.53 -1.51
C ASP A 63 23.46 16.98 -1.81
N ARG A 64 24.40 17.92 -1.78
CA ARG A 64 24.13 19.33 -2.08
C ARG A 64 23.45 19.53 -3.44
N ARG A 65 23.69 18.65 -4.42
CA ARG A 65 23.02 18.69 -5.71
C ARG A 65 21.50 18.49 -5.59
N VAL A 66 21.05 17.64 -4.67
CA VAL A 66 19.61 17.44 -4.39
C VAL A 66 19.01 18.74 -3.86
N VAL A 67 19.66 19.38 -2.88
CA VAL A 67 19.18 20.66 -2.32
C VAL A 67 19.11 21.77 -3.38
N GLN A 68 20.04 21.77 -4.35
CA GLN A 68 20.04 22.74 -5.44
C GLN A 68 18.96 22.44 -6.50
N ALA A 69 18.73 21.18 -6.82
CA ALA A 69 17.82 20.75 -7.88
C ALA A 69 16.36 20.63 -7.43
N VAL A 70 16.13 20.31 -6.16
CA VAL A 70 14.79 20.07 -5.58
C VAL A 70 14.47 21.16 -4.56
N PRO A 71 13.74 22.21 -4.93
CA PRO A 71 13.39 23.29 -4.01
C PRO A 71 12.70 22.76 -2.75
N GLN A 72 13.13 23.24 -1.57
CA GLN A 72 12.54 22.89 -0.27
C GLN A 72 12.66 21.40 0.13
N VAL A 73 13.53 20.61 -0.51
CA VAL A 73 13.66 19.17 -0.21
C VAL A 73 13.96 18.90 1.27
N GLU A 74 14.76 19.73 1.93
CA GLU A 74 15.05 19.57 3.37
C GLU A 74 13.79 19.69 4.21
N ALA A 75 12.90 20.65 3.89
CA ALA A 75 11.60 20.79 4.56
C ALA A 75 10.65 19.62 4.23
N MET A 76 10.70 19.10 3.00
CA MET A 76 9.91 17.94 2.58
C MET A 76 10.34 16.67 3.34
N LEU A 77 11.65 16.43 3.47
CA LEU A 77 12.23 15.34 4.25
C LEU A 77 11.90 15.45 5.75
N ASP A 78 12.01 16.65 6.32
CA ASP A 78 11.64 16.89 7.71
C ASP A 78 10.15 16.62 7.95
N LYS A 79 9.28 17.06 7.03
CA LYS A 79 7.84 16.76 7.10
C LYS A 79 7.58 15.27 7.02
N ALA A 80 8.11 14.58 6.03
CA ALA A 80 7.94 13.15 5.84
C ALA A 80 8.44 12.36 7.07
N GLY A 81 9.63 12.69 7.57
CA GLY A 81 10.17 12.08 8.79
C GLY A 81 9.29 12.29 10.01
N LYS A 82 8.65 13.46 10.16
CA LYS A 82 7.68 13.73 11.22
C LYS A 82 6.39 12.93 11.04
N ASP A 83 5.87 12.83 9.83
CA ASP A 83 4.63 12.08 9.54
C ASP A 83 4.81 10.59 9.87
N TRP A 84 5.91 9.96 9.46
CA TRP A 84 6.23 8.59 9.82
C TRP A 84 6.49 8.42 11.33
N SER A 85 7.20 9.35 11.95
CA SER A 85 7.51 9.30 13.40
C SER A 85 6.31 9.59 14.30
N ALA A 86 5.23 10.16 13.75
CA ALA A 86 4.00 10.44 14.48
C ALA A 86 3.09 9.20 14.65
N ILE A 87 3.48 8.04 14.08
CA ILE A 87 2.73 6.79 14.25
C ILE A 87 2.85 6.34 15.71
N PRO A 88 1.71 6.19 16.42
CA PRO A 88 1.70 5.89 17.85
C PRO A 88 2.45 4.60 18.19
N ASP A 89 2.96 4.55 19.42
CA ASP A 89 3.61 3.36 20.00
C ASP A 89 4.85 2.84 19.25
N THR A 90 5.48 3.69 18.43
CA THR A 90 6.75 3.41 17.76
C THR A 90 7.90 4.24 18.35
N ASN A 91 9.15 3.84 18.08
CA ASN A 91 10.36 4.61 18.41
C ASN A 91 10.94 5.32 17.19
N LEU A 92 10.20 5.40 16.11
CA LEU A 92 10.69 5.96 14.87
C LEU A 92 11.20 7.38 15.03
N GLY A 93 12.26 7.69 14.32
CA GLY A 93 12.82 9.02 14.27
C GLY A 93 13.80 9.14 13.10
N PHE A 94 13.87 10.33 12.54
CA PHE A 94 14.82 10.69 11.48
C PHE A 94 15.62 11.91 11.90
N GLN A 95 16.89 11.95 11.53
CA GLN A 95 17.78 13.08 11.80
C GLN A 95 18.61 13.42 10.58
N SER A 96 18.36 14.56 9.98
CA SER A 96 19.24 15.09 8.95
C SER A 96 20.58 15.52 9.55
N LEU A 97 21.67 15.15 8.89
CA LEU A 97 23.03 15.61 9.17
C LEU A 97 23.41 16.81 8.28
N GLY A 98 22.46 17.27 7.47
CA GLY A 98 22.62 18.40 6.57
C GLY A 98 23.18 18.02 5.18
N ALA A 99 23.39 19.06 4.37
CA ALA A 99 23.88 18.91 3.01
C ALA A 99 25.41 18.77 2.99
N VAL A 100 25.88 17.76 2.23
CA VAL A 100 27.31 17.48 2.01
C VAL A 100 27.61 17.42 0.52
N ASP A 101 28.87 17.67 0.14
CA ASP A 101 29.28 17.64 -1.24
C ASP A 101 29.70 16.23 -1.66
N GLY A 102 29.19 15.79 -2.82
CA GLY A 102 29.61 14.53 -3.45
C GLY A 102 29.12 13.25 -2.75
N ALA A 103 28.09 13.36 -1.91
CA ALA A 103 27.46 12.20 -1.34
C ALA A 103 26.78 11.36 -2.45
N LYS A 104 26.94 10.04 -2.40
CA LYS A 104 26.43 9.11 -3.41
C LYS A 104 25.84 7.90 -2.71
N ALA A 105 24.85 7.28 -3.34
CA ALA A 105 24.36 5.98 -2.93
C ALA A 105 25.47 4.92 -3.11
N GLY A 106 25.54 4.00 -2.15
CA GLY A 106 26.51 2.89 -2.18
C GLY A 106 26.80 2.37 -0.79
N LYS A 107 27.05 1.09 -0.65
CA LYS A 107 27.27 0.41 0.64
C LYS A 107 28.54 0.93 1.34
N ASP A 108 28.41 2.00 2.13
CA ASP A 108 29.54 2.65 2.82
C ASP A 108 29.30 2.90 4.32
N GLY A 109 28.20 2.40 4.86
CA GLY A 109 27.80 2.55 6.27
C GLY A 109 27.11 3.89 6.57
N ARG A 110 26.61 4.60 5.55
CA ARG A 110 25.93 5.89 5.69
C ARG A 110 24.63 5.89 4.93
N ASN A 111 23.59 6.45 5.52
CA ASN A 111 22.36 6.69 4.79
C ASN A 111 22.47 8.01 4.04
N THR A 112 22.25 7.97 2.75
CA THR A 112 22.47 9.11 1.85
C THR A 112 21.23 9.38 1.02
N ILE A 113 20.87 10.65 0.86
CA ILE A 113 19.90 11.10 -0.12
C ILE A 113 20.66 11.80 -1.22
N SER A 114 20.73 11.18 -2.41
CA SER A 114 21.58 11.64 -3.51
C SER A 114 20.79 11.90 -4.78
N MET A 115 21.44 12.57 -5.72
CA MET A 115 20.90 12.74 -7.06
C MET A 115 21.21 11.48 -7.87
N ALA A 116 20.21 10.96 -8.57
CA ALA A 116 20.41 9.88 -9.52
C ALA A 116 21.22 10.41 -10.73
N ASP A 117 22.48 9.99 -10.83
CA ASP A 117 23.30 10.22 -12.02
C ASP A 117 23.04 9.04 -12.98
N ASP A 118 22.55 9.24 -14.17
CA ASP A 118 22.40 8.27 -15.27
C ASP A 118 21.75 6.89 -14.97
N LEU A 119 21.49 6.57 -13.69
CA LEU A 119 20.93 5.28 -13.27
C LEU A 119 19.55 5.01 -13.87
N PHE A 120 18.78 6.06 -14.12
CA PHE A 120 17.41 5.96 -14.61
C PHE A 120 17.30 6.22 -16.12
N ALA A 121 18.42 6.42 -16.84
CA ALA A 121 18.41 6.60 -18.28
C ALA A 121 17.71 5.43 -18.99
N GLY A 122 16.51 5.69 -19.53
CA GLY A 122 15.66 4.69 -20.15
C GLY A 122 14.81 3.84 -19.18
N GLN A 123 14.93 4.05 -17.88
CA GLN A 123 14.04 3.49 -16.85
C GLN A 123 12.81 4.38 -16.63
N LYS A 124 11.76 3.82 -16.04
CA LYS A 124 10.52 4.55 -15.73
C LYS A 124 10.42 4.93 -14.25
N PHE A 125 11.55 5.10 -13.59
CA PHE A 125 11.61 5.49 -12.19
C PHE A 125 11.88 6.98 -12.06
N ILE A 126 11.42 7.61 -10.98
CA ILE A 126 11.70 9.00 -10.62
C ILE A 126 12.42 9.10 -9.27
N ALA A 127 12.45 8.02 -8.51
CA ALA A 127 13.29 7.82 -7.35
C ALA A 127 13.53 6.34 -7.11
N LEU A 128 14.50 6.02 -6.27
CA LEU A 128 14.86 4.65 -5.89
C LEU A 128 15.43 4.66 -4.48
N THR A 129 14.94 3.77 -3.63
CA THR A 129 15.56 3.48 -2.33
C THR A 129 16.23 2.10 -2.37
N THR A 130 17.49 2.03 -1.95
CA THR A 130 18.27 0.80 -1.81
C THR A 130 18.54 0.50 -0.34
N ASN A 131 18.15 -0.69 0.12
CA ASN A 131 18.39 -1.16 1.47
C ASN A 131 19.47 -2.27 1.48
N TRP A 132 20.46 -2.14 2.35
CA TRP A 132 21.40 -3.23 2.71
C TRP A 132 21.03 -3.79 4.07
N TYR A 133 20.90 -5.09 4.16
CA TYR A 133 20.46 -5.79 5.37
C TYR A 133 21.27 -7.07 5.60
N ASP A 134 21.28 -7.55 6.85
CA ASP A 134 21.92 -8.79 7.25
C ASP A 134 21.01 -10.03 7.04
N ASP A 135 21.53 -11.21 7.36
CA ASP A 135 20.81 -12.48 7.22
C ASP A 135 19.61 -12.62 8.19
N ASN A 136 19.44 -11.71 9.14
CA ASN A 136 18.30 -11.64 10.05
C ASN A 136 17.26 -10.61 9.60
N GLY A 137 17.50 -9.92 8.47
CA GLY A 137 16.63 -8.86 7.96
C GLY A 137 16.86 -7.50 8.61
N HIS A 138 17.90 -7.32 9.42
CA HIS A 138 18.20 -6.03 10.00
C HIS A 138 18.79 -5.10 8.94
N ILE A 139 18.14 -3.97 8.69
CA ILE A 139 18.68 -2.93 7.81
C ILE A 139 19.96 -2.37 8.47
N LEU A 140 21.02 -2.31 7.70
CA LEU A 140 22.31 -1.78 8.10
C LEU A 140 22.53 -0.39 7.51
N GLU A 141 21.97 -0.13 6.34
CA GLU A 141 22.13 1.07 5.56
C GLU A 141 20.99 1.20 4.56
N SER A 142 20.59 2.43 4.27
CA SER A 142 19.55 2.73 3.28
C SER A 142 19.86 4.05 2.57
N ASP A 143 19.90 4.02 1.24
CA ASP A 143 20.11 5.20 0.40
C ASP A 143 18.90 5.48 -0.47
N MET A 144 18.62 6.78 -0.66
CA MET A 144 17.59 7.28 -1.56
C MET A 144 18.24 8.04 -2.71
N GLU A 145 17.84 7.75 -3.93
CA GLU A 145 18.24 8.49 -5.13
C GLU A 145 17.03 9.14 -5.79
N ILE A 146 17.12 10.42 -6.11
CA ILE A 146 16.03 11.19 -6.72
C ILE A 146 16.45 11.61 -8.13
N ASP A 147 15.62 11.30 -9.15
CA ASP A 147 15.84 11.79 -10.52
C ASP A 147 15.42 13.26 -10.62
N PRO A 148 16.21 14.12 -11.28
CA PRO A 148 15.83 15.50 -11.58
C PRO A 148 14.47 15.63 -12.30
N MET A 149 14.04 14.59 -13.02
CA MET A 149 12.71 14.54 -13.65
C MET A 149 11.57 14.55 -12.64
N ALA A 150 11.81 14.20 -11.39
CA ALA A 150 10.78 14.30 -10.33
C ALA A 150 10.25 15.74 -10.21
N VAL A 151 11.14 16.72 -10.34
CA VAL A 151 10.79 18.16 -10.32
C VAL A 151 10.31 18.64 -11.68
N SER A 152 11.09 18.40 -12.75
CA SER A 152 10.79 18.91 -14.09
C SER A 152 9.54 18.30 -14.70
N GLY A 153 9.16 17.09 -14.31
CA GLY A 153 7.93 16.40 -14.73
C GLY A 153 6.67 16.83 -13.98
N GLY A 154 6.78 17.74 -13.00
CA GLY A 154 5.64 18.26 -12.25
C GLY A 154 5.03 17.26 -11.26
N TYR A 155 5.77 16.23 -10.87
CA TYR A 155 5.32 15.26 -9.86
C TYR A 155 5.21 15.88 -8.47
N ASN A 156 4.39 15.29 -7.62
CA ASN A 156 4.31 15.67 -6.21
C ASN A 156 5.55 15.16 -5.45
N VAL A 157 6.58 15.99 -5.39
CA VAL A 157 7.86 15.62 -4.76
C VAL A 157 7.71 15.39 -3.25
N GLN A 158 6.77 16.05 -2.57
CA GLN A 158 6.50 15.77 -1.15
C GLN A 158 6.00 14.32 -0.96
N GLN A 159 5.07 13.87 -1.79
CA GLN A 159 4.59 12.49 -1.78
C GLN A 159 5.70 11.51 -2.16
N LEU A 160 6.53 11.85 -3.15
CA LEU A 160 7.68 11.03 -3.54
C LEU A 160 8.64 10.80 -2.38
N VAL A 161 9.04 11.87 -1.69
CA VAL A 161 9.94 11.79 -0.54
C VAL A 161 9.31 10.98 0.60
N GLU A 162 8.02 11.18 0.86
CA GLU A 162 7.28 10.44 1.89
C GLU A 162 7.22 8.94 1.56
N HIS A 163 7.02 8.58 0.28
CA HIS A 163 7.05 7.21 -0.23
C HIS A 163 8.44 6.58 -0.07
N GLU A 164 9.49 7.24 -0.53
CA GLU A 164 10.85 6.72 -0.42
C GLU A 164 11.29 6.54 1.05
N MET A 165 10.85 7.42 1.95
CA MET A 165 11.09 7.22 3.38
C MET A 165 10.36 6.00 3.95
N GLY A 166 9.23 5.60 3.38
CA GLY A 166 8.60 4.32 3.69
C GLY A 166 9.49 3.12 3.29
N HIS A 167 10.14 3.19 2.12
CA HIS A 167 11.12 2.19 1.71
C HIS A 167 12.36 2.17 2.63
N ILE A 168 12.85 3.32 3.06
CA ILE A 168 13.91 3.40 4.08
C ILE A 168 13.49 2.65 5.35
N LEU A 169 12.21 2.68 5.73
CA LEU A 169 11.67 1.94 6.86
C LEU A 169 11.41 0.44 6.57
N GLY A 170 11.75 -0.07 5.40
CA GLY A 170 11.58 -1.48 5.03
C GLY A 170 10.17 -1.84 4.56
N LEU A 171 9.36 -0.87 4.13
CA LEU A 171 8.11 -1.14 3.42
C LEU A 171 8.38 -1.44 1.95
N ASP A 172 7.57 -2.32 1.37
CA ASP A 172 7.42 -2.54 -0.06
C ASP A 172 6.24 -1.73 -0.59
N HIS A 173 5.94 -1.83 -1.87
CA HIS A 173 4.78 -1.18 -2.46
C HIS A 173 3.45 -1.77 -1.95
N SER A 174 2.43 -0.93 -1.84
CA SER A 174 1.05 -1.32 -1.53
C SER A 174 0.18 -1.27 -2.79
N ALA A 175 -0.78 -2.20 -2.90
CA ALA A 175 -1.79 -2.14 -3.94
C ALA A 175 -3.04 -1.30 -3.54
N VAL A 176 -3.03 -0.69 -2.37
CA VAL A 176 -4.03 0.31 -1.96
C VAL A 176 -3.74 1.62 -2.67
N LEU A 177 -4.63 2.08 -3.54
CA LEU A 177 -4.39 3.25 -4.38
C LEU A 177 -4.12 4.53 -3.59
N SER A 178 -4.70 4.67 -2.41
CA SER A 178 -4.54 5.85 -1.52
C SER A 178 -3.31 5.77 -0.61
N SER A 179 -2.68 4.60 -0.47
CA SER A 179 -1.46 4.43 0.32
C SER A 179 -0.33 5.32 -0.20
N VAL A 180 0.47 5.87 0.70
CA VAL A 180 1.73 6.52 0.31
C VAL A 180 2.66 5.52 -0.37
N MET A 181 2.59 4.24 0.01
CA MET A 181 3.38 3.17 -0.61
C MET A 181 2.83 2.68 -1.95
N TYR A 182 1.80 3.31 -2.52
CA TYR A 182 1.35 3.02 -3.87
C TYR A 182 2.45 3.34 -4.90
N PRO A 183 2.77 2.43 -5.88
CA PRO A 183 3.99 2.54 -6.71
C PRO A 183 3.97 3.66 -7.74
N TYR A 184 2.94 4.50 -7.77
CA TYR A 184 2.82 5.59 -8.72
C TYR A 184 2.56 6.90 -8.00
N VAL A 185 3.33 7.93 -8.36
CA VAL A 185 3.17 9.29 -7.85
C VAL A 185 2.47 10.14 -8.88
N GLY A 186 1.43 10.85 -8.44
CA GLY A 186 0.69 11.81 -9.26
C GLY A 186 1.25 13.23 -9.18
N THR A 187 0.49 14.16 -9.77
CA THR A 187 0.80 15.60 -9.72
C THR A 187 -0.01 16.34 -8.65
N ALA A 188 -1.08 15.72 -8.16
CA ALA A 188 -1.94 16.29 -7.12
C ALA A 188 -1.32 16.13 -5.72
N ALA A 189 -1.79 16.93 -4.77
CA ALA A 189 -1.39 16.78 -3.37
C ALA A 189 -1.80 15.40 -2.82
N SER A 190 -0.90 14.80 -2.03
CA SER A 190 -1.20 13.59 -1.27
C SER A 190 -1.98 13.95 0.00
N GLY A 191 -2.85 13.04 0.44
CA GLY A 191 -3.52 13.16 1.74
C GLY A 191 -2.68 12.69 2.93
N GLY A 192 -1.38 12.37 2.75
CA GLY A 192 -0.49 11.80 3.76
C GLY A 192 -0.71 10.30 3.97
N LEU A 193 -0.12 9.74 5.04
CA LEU A 193 -0.20 8.32 5.39
C LEU A 193 -1.65 7.88 5.60
N ASP A 194 -2.05 6.80 4.96
CA ASP A 194 -3.36 6.20 5.22
C ASP A 194 -3.30 5.11 6.31
N SER A 195 -4.41 4.42 6.55
CA SER A 195 -4.49 3.40 7.59
C SER A 195 -3.60 2.19 7.29
N ASP A 196 -3.47 1.80 6.02
CA ASP A 196 -2.62 0.69 5.59
C ASP A 196 -1.14 0.98 5.87
N ASP A 197 -0.66 2.19 5.53
CA ASP A 197 0.71 2.64 5.83
C ASP A 197 1.00 2.62 7.34
N ARG A 198 0.05 3.10 8.16
CA ARG A 198 0.18 3.15 9.62
C ARG A 198 0.21 1.79 10.25
N VAL A 199 -0.67 0.87 9.81
CA VAL A 199 -0.70 -0.51 10.31
C VAL A 199 0.56 -1.26 9.91
N ALA A 200 1.08 -1.06 8.68
CA ALA A 200 2.33 -1.62 8.23
C ALA A 200 3.49 -1.26 9.16
N ILE A 201 3.63 0.03 9.47
CA ILE A 201 4.68 0.52 10.36
C ILE A 201 4.47 0.07 11.81
N SER A 202 3.24 0.12 12.32
CA SER A 202 2.94 -0.38 13.67
C SER A 202 3.29 -1.85 13.80
N SER A 203 3.01 -2.67 12.79
CA SER A 203 3.38 -4.10 12.78
C SER A 203 4.90 -4.33 12.81
N ALA A 204 5.68 -3.38 12.27
CA ALA A 204 7.12 -3.48 12.18
C ALA A 204 7.84 -2.97 13.43
N TYR A 205 7.36 -1.87 14.03
CA TYR A 205 8.11 -1.04 14.97
C TYR A 205 7.37 -0.73 16.27
N ALA A 206 6.25 -1.43 16.58
CA ALA A 206 5.56 -1.21 17.84
C ALA A 206 6.46 -1.53 19.05
N LYS A 207 6.52 -0.61 20.03
CA LYS A 207 7.26 -0.75 21.29
C LYS A 207 6.76 -1.90 22.16
N VAL A 208 5.48 -2.17 22.07
CA VAL A 208 4.84 -3.27 22.80
C VAL A 208 4.90 -4.51 21.92
N LYS A 209 5.66 -5.50 22.37
CA LYS A 209 5.86 -6.78 21.66
C LYS A 209 4.53 -7.47 21.32
N PRO A 210 4.55 -8.46 20.40
CA PRO A 210 3.35 -9.10 19.88
C PRO A 210 2.33 -9.43 20.97
N GLY A 211 1.14 -8.82 20.89
CA GLY A 211 0.07 -8.88 21.88
C GLY A 211 -0.63 -7.55 22.14
N ALA A 212 -0.06 -6.42 21.69
CA ALA A 212 -0.70 -5.10 21.86
C ALA A 212 -1.74 -4.76 20.79
N GLY A 213 -1.66 -5.40 19.63
CA GLY A 213 -2.69 -5.36 18.59
C GLY A 213 -3.21 -6.76 18.31
N SER A 214 -4.38 -6.85 17.71
CA SER A 214 -4.90 -8.13 17.25
C SER A 214 -4.20 -8.57 15.98
N THR A 215 -4.19 -9.87 15.71
CA THR A 215 -3.67 -10.44 14.47
C THR A 215 -4.77 -11.28 13.81
N LEU A 216 -5.03 -10.99 12.53
CA LEU A 216 -5.91 -11.82 11.72
C LEU A 216 -5.04 -12.77 10.89
N GLU A 217 -5.28 -14.06 11.00
CA GLU A 217 -4.58 -15.08 10.22
C GLU A 217 -5.55 -15.96 9.47
N GLY A 218 -5.13 -16.45 8.34
CA GLY A 218 -5.95 -17.34 7.55
C GLY A 218 -5.27 -17.79 6.28
N ARG A 219 -6.08 -18.25 5.34
CA ARG A 219 -5.62 -18.80 4.08
C ARG A 219 -6.52 -18.41 2.92
N VAL A 220 -5.89 -18.02 1.81
CA VAL A 220 -6.55 -17.87 0.51
C VAL A 220 -6.23 -19.10 -0.34
N PHE A 221 -7.25 -19.77 -0.85
CA PHE A 221 -7.10 -20.99 -1.62
C PHE A 221 -8.06 -21.03 -2.82
N GLY A 222 -7.70 -21.82 -3.81
CA GLY A 222 -8.52 -22.11 -4.99
C GLY A 222 -8.42 -23.60 -5.32
N ASP A 223 -8.91 -24.00 -6.48
CA ASP A 223 -8.94 -25.41 -6.91
C ASP A 223 -7.56 -26.08 -6.96
N GLY A 224 -6.51 -25.30 -7.16
CA GLY A 224 -5.10 -25.75 -7.18
C GLY A 224 -4.37 -25.73 -5.84
N GLY A 225 -5.03 -25.36 -4.75
CA GLY A 225 -4.41 -25.17 -3.42
C GLY A 225 -4.29 -23.72 -3.00
N GLY A 226 -3.27 -23.37 -2.20
CA GLY A 226 -3.03 -21.98 -1.77
C GLY A 226 -2.71 -21.05 -2.94
N ILE A 227 -3.26 -19.84 -2.92
CA ILE A 227 -2.97 -18.81 -3.91
C ILE A 227 -1.83 -17.95 -3.40
N PHE A 228 -0.72 -17.88 -4.14
CA PHE A 228 0.44 -17.08 -3.80
C PHE A 228 0.27 -15.63 -4.25
N ALA A 229 0.65 -14.67 -3.38
CA ALA A 229 0.56 -13.23 -3.59
C ALA A 229 -0.86 -12.72 -3.91
N ALA A 230 -1.88 -13.35 -3.33
CA ALA A 230 -3.19 -12.73 -3.26
C ALA A 230 -3.14 -11.58 -2.23
N GLN A 231 -3.72 -10.43 -2.54
CA GLN A 231 -3.90 -9.36 -1.57
C GLN A 231 -5.10 -9.69 -0.68
N VAL A 232 -4.89 -9.68 0.63
CA VAL A 232 -5.95 -9.79 1.64
C VAL A 232 -6.16 -8.43 2.26
N VAL A 233 -7.41 -8.01 2.36
CA VAL A 233 -7.82 -6.69 2.84
C VAL A 233 -8.78 -6.84 4.00
N ALA A 234 -8.50 -6.14 5.10
CA ALA A 234 -9.44 -5.91 6.19
C ALA A 234 -10.08 -4.53 6.02
N VAL A 235 -11.37 -4.51 5.73
CA VAL A 235 -12.14 -3.28 5.53
C VAL A 235 -13.10 -3.07 6.69
N ASN A 236 -13.14 -1.86 7.25
CA ASN A 236 -14.03 -1.51 8.36
C ASN A 236 -15.47 -1.23 7.89
N GLU A 237 -16.36 -0.90 8.83
CA GLU A 237 -17.79 -0.63 8.56
C GLU A 237 -17.99 0.67 7.74
N GLU A 238 -17.01 1.56 7.76
CA GLU A 238 -16.99 2.79 6.95
C GLU A 238 -16.50 2.56 5.52
N GLY A 239 -16.08 1.33 5.18
CA GLY A 239 -15.55 1.00 3.85
C GLY A 239 -14.08 1.37 3.65
N GLU A 240 -13.35 1.65 4.74
CA GLU A 240 -11.93 1.98 4.71
C GLU A 240 -11.08 0.70 4.72
N PRO A 241 -10.11 0.54 3.81
CA PRO A 241 -9.12 -0.55 3.87
C PRO A 241 -8.10 -0.23 4.97
N VAL A 242 -8.27 -0.84 6.15
CA VAL A 242 -7.48 -0.53 7.34
C VAL A 242 -6.14 -1.25 7.35
N ALA A 243 -6.12 -2.48 6.86
CA ALA A 243 -4.90 -3.28 6.78
C ALA A 243 -4.94 -4.21 5.58
N THR A 244 -3.81 -4.36 4.92
CA THR A 244 -3.64 -5.32 3.84
C THR A 244 -2.46 -6.24 4.09
N GLY A 245 -2.38 -7.32 3.35
CA GLY A 245 -1.24 -8.24 3.38
C GLY A 245 -1.27 -9.19 2.20
N LEU A 246 -0.14 -9.81 1.91
CA LEU A 246 0.01 -10.74 0.81
C LEU A 246 0.12 -12.18 1.32
N THR A 247 -0.45 -13.11 0.58
CA THR A 247 -0.35 -14.53 0.90
C THR A 247 0.99 -15.14 0.52
N ASP A 248 1.49 -16.07 1.34
CA ASP A 248 2.67 -16.87 1.03
C ASP A 248 2.40 -17.93 -0.09
N LYS A 249 3.41 -18.74 -0.42
CA LYS A 249 3.28 -19.82 -1.43
C LYS A 249 2.24 -20.88 -1.09
N SER A 250 1.86 -21.00 0.17
CA SER A 250 0.81 -21.91 0.64
C SER A 250 -0.55 -21.24 0.72
N GLY A 251 -0.63 -19.94 0.39
CA GLY A 251 -1.81 -19.11 0.48
C GLY A 251 -2.08 -18.56 1.89
N ASN A 252 -1.18 -18.75 2.86
CA ASN A 252 -1.39 -18.24 4.21
C ASN A 252 -1.14 -16.73 4.25
N PHE A 253 -1.91 -16.05 5.09
CA PHE A 253 -1.76 -14.62 5.39
C PHE A 253 -1.83 -14.36 6.89
N SER A 254 -1.29 -13.22 7.30
CA SER A 254 -1.52 -12.66 8.63
C SER A 254 -1.50 -11.14 8.53
N LEU A 255 -2.40 -10.48 9.22
CA LEU A 255 -2.51 -9.03 9.34
C LEU A 255 -2.31 -8.66 10.82
N PRO A 256 -1.07 -8.46 11.27
CA PRO A 256 -0.77 -8.11 12.65
C PRO A 256 -1.01 -6.62 12.90
N GLY A 257 -1.30 -6.27 14.15
CA GLY A 257 -1.43 -4.88 14.58
C GLY A 257 -2.75 -4.22 14.15
N ILE A 258 -3.73 -5.01 13.76
CA ILE A 258 -5.05 -4.49 13.38
C ILE A 258 -5.72 -3.84 14.60
N PRO A 259 -6.24 -2.60 14.47
CA PRO A 259 -6.98 -1.94 15.54
C PRO A 259 -8.24 -2.69 15.97
N ASN A 260 -8.73 -2.44 17.18
CA ASN A 260 -10.05 -2.94 17.58
C ASN A 260 -11.14 -2.36 16.68
N GLY A 261 -12.07 -3.20 16.24
CA GLY A 261 -13.14 -2.78 15.33
C GLY A 261 -13.88 -3.95 14.72
N THR A 262 -14.81 -3.65 13.84
CA THR A 262 -15.54 -4.66 13.04
C THR A 262 -15.04 -4.61 11.62
N TYR A 263 -14.65 -5.76 11.08
CA TYR A 263 -14.04 -5.86 9.76
C TYR A 263 -14.71 -6.91 8.89
N ARG A 264 -14.79 -6.63 7.60
CA ARG A 264 -15.00 -7.64 6.56
C ARG A 264 -13.67 -7.92 5.89
N ILE A 265 -13.34 -9.20 5.74
CA ILE A 265 -12.08 -9.62 5.12
C ILE A 265 -12.39 -10.09 3.71
N TYR A 266 -11.62 -9.64 2.73
CA TYR A 266 -11.68 -10.17 1.38
C TYR A 266 -10.29 -10.41 0.81
N ALA A 267 -10.21 -11.27 -0.20
CA ALA A 267 -9.02 -11.43 -1.02
C ALA A 267 -9.30 -10.96 -2.44
N GLU A 268 -8.29 -10.37 -3.06
CA GLU A 268 -8.27 -9.95 -4.46
C GLU A 268 -6.95 -10.32 -5.14
N PRO A 269 -6.93 -10.53 -6.46
CA PRO A 269 -5.71 -10.80 -7.20
C PRO A 269 -4.89 -9.51 -7.37
N LEU A 270 -3.57 -9.65 -7.51
CA LEU A 270 -2.69 -8.55 -7.95
C LEU A 270 -2.62 -8.50 -9.49
N ASP A 271 -3.73 -8.23 -10.14
CA ASP A 271 -3.85 -8.12 -11.60
C ASP A 271 -4.47 -6.78 -12.06
N GLY A 272 -4.65 -5.86 -11.11
CA GLY A 272 -5.18 -4.51 -11.30
C GLY A 272 -4.10 -3.47 -11.67
N PRO A 273 -4.24 -2.22 -11.19
CA PRO A 273 -3.24 -1.17 -11.39
C PRO A 273 -1.86 -1.55 -10.85
N VAL A 274 -1.82 -2.28 -9.73
CA VAL A 274 -0.61 -2.87 -9.15
C VAL A 274 -0.61 -4.37 -9.43
N ASN A 275 0.54 -4.88 -9.80
CA ASN A 275 0.77 -6.31 -9.99
C ASN A 275 2.10 -6.73 -9.36
N VAL A 276 2.39 -8.02 -9.37
CA VAL A 276 3.60 -8.57 -8.71
C VAL A 276 4.93 -7.97 -9.21
N GLN A 277 4.97 -7.37 -10.40
CA GLN A 277 6.16 -6.71 -10.92
C GLN A 277 6.41 -5.35 -10.27
N ASN A 278 5.42 -4.79 -9.60
CA ASN A 278 5.57 -3.57 -8.80
C ASN A 278 6.14 -3.85 -7.40
N LEU A 279 6.16 -5.11 -6.96
CA LEU A 279 6.67 -5.51 -5.66
C LEU A 279 8.16 -5.85 -5.74
N ALA A 280 8.80 -5.97 -4.58
CA ALA A 280 10.20 -6.35 -4.48
C ALA A 280 10.40 -7.75 -3.87
N GLY A 281 11.60 -8.28 -3.97
CA GLY A 281 12.05 -9.47 -3.29
C GLY A 281 11.20 -10.71 -3.58
N PHE A 282 10.72 -11.35 -2.51
CA PHE A 282 10.02 -12.62 -2.57
C PHE A 282 8.71 -12.56 -3.40
N TRP A 283 7.93 -11.52 -3.24
CA TRP A 283 6.61 -11.38 -3.87
C TRP A 283 6.71 -11.24 -5.38
N GLN A 284 7.77 -10.63 -5.89
CA GLN A 284 8.01 -10.47 -7.33
C GLN A 284 8.16 -11.82 -8.06
N THR A 285 8.44 -12.90 -7.34
CA THR A 285 8.56 -14.26 -7.90
C THR A 285 7.21 -14.93 -8.16
N ALA A 286 6.10 -14.33 -7.73
CA ALA A 286 4.77 -14.88 -7.92
C ALA A 286 4.33 -14.83 -9.38
N LYS A 287 3.49 -15.79 -9.77
CA LYS A 287 2.68 -15.71 -10.99
C LYS A 287 1.31 -15.18 -10.59
N VAL A 288 0.85 -14.18 -11.29
CA VAL A 288 -0.49 -13.64 -11.05
C VAL A 288 -1.53 -14.74 -11.29
N THR A 289 -2.39 -14.97 -10.31
CA THR A 289 -3.56 -15.82 -10.42
C THR A 289 -4.78 -14.93 -10.33
N SER A 290 -5.50 -14.74 -11.44
CA SER A 290 -6.73 -13.94 -11.45
C SER A 290 -7.89 -14.75 -10.89
N PHE A 291 -8.67 -14.13 -10.02
CA PHE A 291 -9.89 -14.67 -9.44
C PHE A 291 -10.83 -13.50 -9.05
N PRO A 292 -12.16 -13.70 -8.94
CA PRO A 292 -13.06 -12.66 -8.46
C PRO A 292 -12.70 -12.30 -7.02
N THR A 293 -12.84 -11.03 -6.63
CA THR A 293 -12.76 -10.65 -5.22
C THR A 293 -13.75 -11.45 -4.40
N GLN A 294 -13.27 -12.13 -3.38
CA GLN A 294 -14.05 -13.01 -2.50
C GLN A 294 -13.93 -12.54 -1.05
N PHE A 295 -15.08 -12.48 -0.39
CA PHE A 295 -15.12 -12.24 1.05
C PHE A 295 -14.94 -13.54 1.82
N ALA A 296 -14.33 -13.44 2.99
CA ALA A 296 -14.23 -14.54 3.93
C ALA A 296 -15.62 -15.00 4.40
N ASP A 297 -15.76 -16.30 4.62
CA ASP A 297 -16.97 -16.88 5.18
C ASP A 297 -17.23 -16.34 6.59
N GLY A 298 -18.50 -16.22 6.98
CA GLY A 298 -18.90 -15.77 8.32
C GLY A 298 -19.20 -14.28 8.46
N GLY A 299 -19.02 -13.47 7.40
CA GLY A 299 -19.41 -12.06 7.39
C GLY A 299 -18.45 -11.14 8.11
N ALA A 300 -18.97 -10.20 8.93
CA ALA A 300 -18.13 -9.27 9.67
C ALA A 300 -17.54 -9.91 10.92
N LEU A 301 -16.25 -9.66 11.15
CA LEU A 301 -15.48 -10.15 12.30
C LEU A 301 -15.22 -8.99 13.27
N ARG A 302 -15.60 -9.16 14.52
CA ARG A 302 -15.27 -8.21 15.58
C ARG A 302 -13.90 -8.53 16.18
N VAL A 303 -13.01 -7.58 16.07
CA VAL A 303 -11.61 -7.66 16.54
C VAL A 303 -11.47 -6.88 17.84
N GLU A 304 -10.97 -7.52 18.89
CA GLU A 304 -10.84 -6.94 20.23
C GLU A 304 -9.54 -7.40 20.93
N ASN A 305 -8.85 -6.43 21.56
CA ASN A 305 -7.88 -6.65 22.65
C ASN A 305 -6.74 -7.65 22.42
N GLY A 306 -6.02 -7.52 21.34
CA GLY A 306 -4.77 -8.26 21.14
C GLY A 306 -4.95 -9.77 20.92
N HIS A 307 -6.11 -10.22 20.48
CA HIS A 307 -6.37 -11.62 20.19
C HIS A 307 -5.82 -12.04 18.82
N LEU A 308 -5.44 -13.32 18.74
CA LEU A 308 -5.17 -14.00 17.48
C LEU A 308 -6.51 -14.54 16.93
N TYR A 309 -6.87 -14.07 15.74
CA TYR A 309 -8.02 -14.55 14.98
C TYR A 309 -7.50 -15.43 13.83
N GLY A 310 -7.55 -16.74 14.01
CA GLY A 310 -7.11 -17.70 13.00
C GLY A 310 -8.27 -18.32 12.22
N ASN A 311 -7.94 -19.19 11.26
CA ASN A 311 -8.89 -19.94 10.43
C ASN A 311 -9.79 -19.08 9.52
N ILE A 312 -9.39 -17.89 9.18
CA ILE A 312 -10.08 -17.07 8.17
C ILE A 312 -9.77 -17.66 6.80
N SER A 313 -10.78 -18.14 6.11
CA SER A 313 -10.63 -18.76 4.80
C SER A 313 -11.32 -17.92 3.73
N VAL A 314 -10.63 -17.74 2.61
CA VAL A 314 -11.16 -17.06 1.42
C VAL A 314 -10.98 -17.98 0.22
N ASN A 315 -12.07 -18.28 -0.46
CA ASN A 315 -12.01 -19.04 -1.71
C ASN A 315 -11.80 -18.09 -2.89
N GLY A 316 -10.62 -18.15 -3.49
CA GLY A 316 -10.24 -17.36 -4.67
C GLY A 316 -10.43 -18.09 -6.00
N SER A 317 -11.30 -19.10 -6.09
CA SER A 317 -11.51 -19.89 -7.32
C SER A 317 -12.46 -19.20 -8.31
N GLY A 318 -12.32 -19.55 -9.57
CA GLY A 318 -13.16 -19.10 -10.67
C GLY A 318 -12.39 -18.36 -11.77
N SER A 319 -12.95 -18.36 -12.98
CA SER A 319 -12.44 -17.52 -14.06
C SER A 319 -12.99 -16.11 -13.93
N VAL A 320 -12.13 -15.12 -14.06
CA VAL A 320 -12.53 -13.72 -13.96
C VAL A 320 -12.23 -12.97 -15.26
N ARG A 321 -13.14 -12.08 -15.63
CA ARG A 321 -12.96 -11.10 -16.70
C ARG A 321 -12.97 -9.68 -16.18
N LEU A 322 -13.67 -9.46 -15.06
CA LEU A 322 -13.85 -8.15 -14.46
C LEU A 322 -12.58 -7.72 -13.73
N ASN A 323 -11.95 -6.67 -14.23
CA ASN A 323 -10.73 -6.10 -13.64
C ASN A 323 -10.80 -4.57 -13.72
N PRO A 324 -11.30 -3.87 -12.67
CA PRO A 324 -11.32 -2.43 -12.60
C PRO A 324 -9.89 -1.89 -12.41
N LYS A 325 -9.54 -0.84 -13.17
CA LYS A 325 -8.17 -0.29 -13.20
C LYS A 325 -8.13 1.21 -12.99
N TRP A 326 -9.22 1.89 -13.28
CA TRP A 326 -9.25 3.35 -13.31
C TRP A 326 -10.48 3.89 -12.61
N ILE A 327 -10.30 5.01 -11.95
CA ILE A 327 -11.36 5.76 -11.30
C ILE A 327 -11.20 7.25 -11.59
N GLY A 328 -12.29 7.99 -11.50
CA GLY A 328 -12.26 9.42 -11.61
C GLY A 328 -13.58 10.06 -11.15
N SER A 329 -13.57 11.37 -11.01
CA SER A 329 -14.72 12.14 -10.63
C SER A 329 -14.84 13.42 -11.46
N CYS A 330 -16.07 13.91 -11.60
CA CYS A 330 -16.34 15.20 -12.23
C CYS A 330 -17.59 15.84 -11.60
N ALA A 331 -17.90 17.05 -12.04
CA ALA A 331 -19.12 17.74 -11.59
C ALA A 331 -20.37 16.87 -11.83
N ALA A 332 -21.35 16.98 -10.93
CA ALA A 332 -22.59 16.22 -11.02
C ALA A 332 -23.30 16.48 -12.37
N GLY A 333 -23.72 15.39 -13.01
CA GLY A 333 -24.43 15.45 -14.31
C GLY A 333 -23.53 15.63 -15.53
N ALA A 334 -22.21 15.73 -15.39
CA ALA A 334 -21.31 15.72 -16.54
C ALA A 334 -21.33 14.36 -17.25
N ASP A 335 -21.20 14.40 -18.58
CA ASP A 335 -21.30 13.20 -19.42
C ASP A 335 -20.01 12.39 -19.51
N MET A 336 -18.85 12.98 -19.17
CA MET A 336 -17.55 12.34 -19.23
C MET A 336 -16.76 12.51 -17.94
N VAL A 337 -16.15 11.43 -17.49
CA VAL A 337 -15.22 11.37 -16.35
C VAL A 337 -13.84 11.02 -16.88
N SER A 338 -12.84 11.83 -16.54
CA SER A 338 -11.44 11.47 -16.78
C SER A 338 -11.03 10.42 -15.77
N LEU A 339 -10.64 9.24 -16.25
CA LEU A 339 -10.24 8.11 -15.43
C LEU A 339 -8.72 7.99 -15.32
N GLN A 340 -8.24 7.62 -14.15
CA GLN A 340 -6.81 7.41 -13.88
C GLN A 340 -6.61 6.24 -12.91
N ALA A 341 -5.43 5.65 -12.93
CA ALA A 341 -5.00 4.62 -11.97
C ALA A 341 -4.41 5.28 -10.71
N MET A 342 -5.11 6.25 -10.15
CA MET A 342 -4.78 7.01 -8.94
C MET A 342 -6.07 7.22 -8.16
N PRO A 343 -6.04 7.39 -6.84
CA PRO A 343 -7.25 7.63 -6.08
C PRO A 343 -7.92 8.94 -6.50
N ALA A 344 -9.25 8.95 -6.52
CA ALA A 344 -10.02 10.18 -6.71
C ALA A 344 -10.22 10.89 -5.37
N SER A 345 -9.72 12.13 -5.24
CA SER A 345 -9.95 12.95 -4.05
C SER A 345 -11.31 13.65 -4.13
N LEU A 346 -12.11 13.50 -3.09
CA LEU A 346 -13.49 13.97 -2.99
C LEU A 346 -13.68 14.72 -1.68
N HIS A 347 -14.56 15.72 -1.65
CA HIS A 347 -14.90 16.42 -0.41
C HIS A 347 -16.23 15.92 0.18
N ALA A 348 -16.28 15.71 1.48
CA ALA A 348 -17.53 15.48 2.19
C ALA A 348 -18.52 16.63 1.93
N GLY A 349 -19.80 16.33 1.86
CA GLY A 349 -20.87 17.31 1.60
C GLY A 349 -21.01 17.70 0.14
N THR A 350 -20.38 17.01 -0.80
CA THR A 350 -20.50 17.31 -2.25
C THR A 350 -21.39 16.32 -2.99
N THR A 351 -21.89 16.78 -4.14
CA THR A 351 -22.55 15.93 -5.14
C THR A 351 -21.70 15.91 -6.40
N LEU A 352 -21.38 14.72 -6.90
CA LEU A 352 -20.47 14.54 -8.03
C LEU A 352 -20.82 13.28 -8.83
N THR A 353 -20.29 13.17 -10.04
CA THR A 353 -20.33 11.96 -10.84
C THR A 353 -19.01 11.21 -10.65
N LEU A 354 -19.10 9.93 -10.24
CA LEU A 354 -17.99 8.98 -10.22
C LEU A 354 -18.04 8.12 -11.47
N GLY A 355 -16.85 7.77 -11.99
CA GLY A 355 -16.69 6.83 -13.07
C GLY A 355 -15.62 5.79 -12.72
N VAL A 356 -15.87 4.54 -13.07
CA VAL A 356 -14.95 3.40 -12.90
C VAL A 356 -14.79 2.72 -14.25
N GLY A 357 -13.56 2.39 -14.61
CA GLY A 357 -13.23 1.74 -15.86
C GLY A 357 -12.25 0.58 -15.69
N GLY A 358 -12.22 -0.33 -16.64
CA GLY A 358 -11.35 -1.49 -16.63
C GLY A 358 -11.71 -2.54 -17.68
N ASP A 359 -11.19 -3.74 -17.53
CA ASP A 359 -11.50 -4.85 -18.41
C ASP A 359 -12.74 -5.64 -17.93
N GLY A 360 -13.44 -6.29 -18.82
CA GLY A 360 -14.60 -7.13 -18.51
C GLY A 360 -15.89 -6.37 -18.19
N PHE A 361 -15.92 -5.05 -18.37
CA PHE A 361 -17.11 -4.23 -18.17
C PHE A 361 -18.14 -4.51 -19.26
N THR A 362 -19.37 -4.77 -18.84
CA THR A 362 -20.50 -5.08 -19.74
C THR A 362 -21.59 -4.02 -19.57
N SER A 363 -21.96 -3.38 -20.69
CA SER A 363 -23.03 -2.38 -20.71
C SER A 363 -24.34 -2.97 -20.19
N GLY A 364 -25.03 -2.25 -19.34
CA GLY A 364 -26.28 -2.66 -18.70
C GLY A 364 -26.13 -3.67 -17.56
N MET A 365 -24.93 -4.23 -17.32
CA MET A 365 -24.68 -5.23 -16.28
C MET A 365 -23.67 -4.78 -15.23
N THR A 366 -22.60 -4.10 -15.65
CA THR A 366 -21.58 -3.63 -14.71
C THR A 366 -22.10 -2.47 -13.88
N THR A 367 -21.96 -2.59 -12.58
CA THR A 367 -22.33 -1.58 -11.59
C THR A 367 -21.21 -1.45 -10.57
N PHE A 368 -21.22 -0.38 -9.79
CA PHE A 368 -20.30 -0.24 -8.66
C PHE A 368 -20.98 0.41 -7.47
N ASP A 369 -20.38 0.19 -6.31
CA ASP A 369 -20.83 0.76 -5.05
C ASP A 369 -19.65 1.20 -4.20
N VAL A 370 -19.86 2.17 -3.32
CA VAL A 370 -18.94 2.58 -2.28
C VAL A 370 -19.54 2.12 -0.97
N PRO A 371 -18.97 1.11 -0.30
CA PRO A 371 -19.55 0.54 0.92
C PRO A 371 -19.32 1.45 2.14
N ASN A 372 -19.81 2.68 2.04
CA ASN A 372 -19.76 3.70 3.09
C ASN A 372 -21.16 4.27 3.30
N PRO A 373 -21.67 4.34 4.55
CA PRO A 373 -23.03 4.79 4.83
C PRO A 373 -23.29 6.25 4.41
N GLY A 374 -22.27 7.08 4.28
CA GLY A 374 -22.38 8.47 3.81
C GLY A 374 -22.37 8.65 2.30
N PHE A 375 -22.31 7.54 1.51
CA PHE A 375 -22.36 7.62 0.05
C PHE A 375 -23.74 7.20 -0.49
N HIS A 376 -24.42 8.10 -1.15
CA HIS A 376 -25.77 7.86 -1.69
C HIS A 376 -25.76 8.03 -3.21
N ARG A 377 -25.96 6.93 -3.94
CA ARG A 377 -26.16 7.01 -5.39
C ARG A 377 -27.52 7.61 -5.68
N ILE A 378 -27.53 8.70 -6.44
CA ILE A 378 -28.72 9.49 -6.76
C ILE A 378 -29.09 9.51 -8.25
N SER A 379 -28.36 8.78 -9.10
CA SER A 379 -28.69 8.59 -10.51
C SER A 379 -28.65 7.13 -10.92
N ASP A 380 -29.21 6.81 -12.07
CA ASP A 380 -28.96 5.53 -12.73
C ASP A 380 -27.52 5.47 -13.25
N PHE A 381 -27.04 4.25 -13.47
CA PHE A 381 -25.75 4.02 -14.11
C PHE A 381 -25.80 4.40 -15.58
N LYS A 382 -24.69 4.96 -16.08
CA LYS A 382 -24.44 5.21 -17.49
C LYS A 382 -23.23 4.41 -17.92
N TRP A 383 -23.29 3.73 -19.05
CA TRP A 383 -22.21 2.89 -19.59
C TRP A 383 -21.67 3.48 -20.87
N ALA A 384 -20.36 3.47 -21.05
CA ALA A 384 -19.69 3.86 -22.29
C ALA A 384 -18.43 3.02 -22.50
N GLY A 385 -18.49 2.09 -23.47
CA GLY A 385 -17.36 1.17 -23.71
C GLY A 385 -17.04 0.31 -22.48
N ASN A 386 -15.83 0.44 -21.99
CA ASN A 386 -15.30 -0.27 -20.84
C ASN A 386 -15.36 0.53 -19.53
N TYR A 387 -16.31 1.43 -19.41
CA TYR A 387 -16.50 2.24 -18.21
C TYR A 387 -17.97 2.41 -17.84
N VAL A 388 -18.22 2.64 -16.55
CA VAL A 388 -19.53 2.91 -15.97
C VAL A 388 -19.46 4.11 -15.03
N SER A 389 -20.47 4.96 -15.02
CA SER A 389 -20.55 6.12 -14.13
C SER A 389 -21.93 6.27 -13.50
N ALA A 390 -21.96 6.94 -12.35
CA ALA A 390 -23.19 7.35 -11.68
C ALA A 390 -22.93 8.60 -10.81
N THR A 391 -23.99 9.34 -10.49
CA THR A 391 -23.91 10.48 -9.59
C THR A 391 -24.16 10.04 -8.15
N PHE A 392 -23.31 10.52 -7.26
CA PHE A 392 -23.36 10.28 -5.83
C PHE A 392 -23.46 11.59 -5.05
N GLN A 393 -24.19 11.54 -3.95
CA GLN A 393 -24.17 12.56 -2.91
C GLN A 393 -23.37 12.01 -1.74
N ILE A 394 -22.45 12.80 -1.21
CA ILE A 394 -21.61 12.47 -0.06
C ILE A 394 -22.11 13.29 1.13
N ASP A 395 -22.40 12.63 2.24
CA ASP A 395 -22.83 13.32 3.46
C ASP A 395 -21.74 14.26 3.99
N PRO A 396 -22.11 15.44 4.51
CA PRO A 396 -21.15 16.36 5.11
C PRO A 396 -20.41 15.77 6.33
N SER A 397 -20.99 14.78 6.98
CA SER A 397 -20.44 14.08 8.13
C SER A 397 -19.54 12.89 7.78
N THR A 398 -19.40 12.56 6.49
CA THR A 398 -18.52 11.47 6.06
C THR A 398 -17.09 11.73 6.53
N PRO A 399 -16.48 10.83 7.31
CA PRO A 399 -15.12 11.00 7.80
C PRO A 399 -14.10 11.11 6.66
N ALA A 400 -13.04 11.87 6.90
CA ALA A 400 -11.88 11.86 6.01
C ALA A 400 -11.18 10.50 6.11
N GLY A 401 -10.70 9.98 4.98
CA GLY A 401 -10.06 8.67 4.90
C GLY A 401 -10.11 8.09 3.49
N SER A 402 -9.56 6.91 3.31
CA SER A 402 -9.60 6.17 2.06
C SER A 402 -10.79 5.20 2.02
N LEU A 403 -11.34 4.95 0.84
CA LEU A 403 -12.48 4.05 0.67
C LEU A 403 -12.26 3.08 -0.50
N VAL A 404 -12.82 1.89 -0.34
CA VAL A 404 -12.89 0.86 -1.38
C VAL A 404 -14.05 1.17 -2.33
N VAL A 405 -13.88 0.87 -3.62
CA VAL A 405 -14.97 0.79 -4.59
C VAL A 405 -15.16 -0.66 -5.00
N MET A 406 -16.36 -1.19 -4.82
CA MET A 406 -16.74 -2.54 -5.19
C MET A 406 -17.45 -2.53 -6.54
N VAL A 407 -16.91 -3.26 -7.52
CA VAL A 407 -17.45 -3.36 -8.87
C VAL A 407 -18.07 -4.74 -9.06
N LYS A 408 -19.24 -4.81 -9.68
CA LYS A 408 -19.95 -6.06 -9.99
C LYS A 408 -20.33 -6.11 -11.47
N SER A 409 -20.17 -7.28 -12.09
CA SER A 409 -20.62 -7.54 -13.46
C SER A 409 -21.11 -9.00 -13.55
N GLY A 410 -22.42 -9.19 -13.65
CA GLY A 410 -23.01 -10.53 -13.52
C GLY A 410 -22.71 -11.14 -12.13
N ASN A 411 -22.07 -12.29 -12.12
CA ASN A 411 -21.68 -13.02 -10.90
C ASN A 411 -20.26 -12.65 -10.41
N GLU A 412 -19.54 -11.82 -11.16
CA GLU A 412 -18.18 -11.43 -10.79
C GLU A 412 -18.20 -10.18 -9.91
N THR A 413 -17.31 -10.16 -8.92
CA THR A 413 -17.04 -8.99 -8.08
C THR A 413 -15.54 -8.71 -8.13
N ALA A 414 -15.19 -7.43 -8.20
CA ALA A 414 -13.81 -6.97 -8.08
C ALA A 414 -13.75 -5.73 -7.20
N ALA A 415 -12.69 -5.58 -6.44
CA ALA A 415 -12.45 -4.39 -5.66
C ALA A 415 -11.48 -3.45 -6.38
N LEU A 416 -11.59 -2.17 -6.09
CA LEU A 416 -10.58 -1.17 -6.34
C LEU A 416 -10.25 -0.54 -4.98
N THR A 417 -9.26 -1.09 -4.32
CA THR A 417 -8.94 -0.84 -2.91
C THR A 417 -8.27 0.52 -2.74
N GLY A 418 -8.80 1.37 -1.85
CA GLY A 418 -8.31 2.73 -1.65
C GLY A 418 -8.55 3.67 -2.83
N ALA A 419 -9.56 3.37 -3.66
CA ALA A 419 -9.85 4.12 -4.88
C ALA A 419 -10.35 5.54 -4.66
N LEU A 420 -10.92 5.83 -3.50
CA LEU A 420 -11.40 7.15 -3.15
C LEU A 420 -10.66 7.67 -1.91
N ARG A 421 -10.38 8.95 -1.90
CA ARG A 421 -9.89 9.66 -0.72
C ARG A 421 -10.89 10.77 -0.38
N ILE A 422 -11.42 10.69 0.82
CA ILE A 422 -12.36 11.69 1.33
C ILE A 422 -11.59 12.77 2.08
N GLU A 423 -11.74 13.99 1.61
CA GLU A 423 -11.23 15.19 2.25
C GLU A 423 -12.35 15.84 3.08
N PRO A 424 -12.02 16.56 4.16
CA PRO A 424 -13.01 17.29 4.93
C PRO A 424 -13.86 18.20 4.05
N ALA A 425 -15.09 18.47 4.49
CA ALA A 425 -15.98 19.41 3.80
C ALA A 425 -15.31 20.77 3.58
N LEU A 426 -15.49 21.34 2.40
CA LEU A 426 -14.96 22.66 2.08
C LEU A 426 -15.54 23.69 3.07
N ARG A 427 -14.69 24.38 3.82
CA ARG A 427 -15.13 25.49 4.67
C ARG A 427 -15.75 26.54 3.78
N SER A 428 -17.03 26.87 4.00
CA SER A 428 -17.65 28.03 3.35
C SER A 428 -16.80 29.26 3.72
N ARG A 429 -16.18 29.89 2.72
CA ARG A 429 -15.58 31.22 2.93
C ARG A 429 -16.73 32.13 3.33
N GLY A 430 -16.81 32.46 4.64
CA GLY A 430 -17.78 33.41 5.12
C GLY A 430 -17.62 34.70 4.30
N VAL A 431 -18.66 35.02 3.55
CA VAL A 431 -18.78 36.35 2.92
C VAL A 431 -18.82 37.32 4.07
N LYS A 432 -17.71 38.01 4.32
CA LYS A 432 -17.75 39.21 5.19
C LYS A 432 -18.73 40.15 4.51
N LYS A 433 -19.95 40.24 5.06
CA LYS A 433 -20.83 41.38 4.77
C LYS A 433 -20.10 42.61 5.26
N GLY A 434 -19.57 43.39 4.34
CA GLY A 434 -19.10 44.75 4.57
C GLY A 434 -20.28 45.69 4.80
#